data_128f40d3a3ea07a1a956204c682b43c7
#
_entry.id   128f40d3a3ea07a1a956204c682b43c7
#
_cell.length_a   1.000
_cell.length_b   1.000
_cell.length_c   1.000
_cell.angle_alpha   90.00
_cell.angle_beta   90.00
_cell.angle_gamma   90.00
#
_symmetry.space_group_name_H-M   'P 1'
#
loop_
_entity.id
_entity.type
_entity.pdbx_description
1 polymer ?
#
loop_
_entity_poly.entity_id
_entity_poly.type
_entity_poly.pdbx_seq_one_letter_code
_entity_poly.pdbx_strand_id
1 'polypeptide(L)'
;AYDADVVETAYAALKTFIKPKMVIRVSNRKILSGFLEALALSDQAKDVFDIIDHAEKVPLEKTKGALEDLDISEDKIEKILQFIQINGPRNDSVLALKALNLENPQFEHGIKELDFVLKLLEQRGLGESVIADMLIIRGLDYYTGTVFETILPDYKQIGSICSGGRYENLASNYTDQSFPGVGISIGLSRLFYVLQSNNLLDNFQSAPIDYVLIPLSEAEYA
;
A
#
# COMPACT_ATOMS: atom_id res chain seq x y z
N ALA A 1 -3.30 13.24 -11.35
CA ALA A 1 -4.63 12.78 -11.73
C ALA A 1 -4.65 11.26 -11.90
N TYR A 2 -3.83 10.70 -12.78
CA TYR A 2 -3.82 9.25 -13.07
C TYR A 2 -3.65 8.34 -11.83
N ASP A 3 -2.91 8.77 -10.80
CA ASP A 3 -2.77 8.02 -9.56
C ASP A 3 -4.12 7.84 -8.86
N ALA A 4 -4.92 8.91 -8.82
CA ALA A 4 -6.28 8.86 -8.28
C ALA A 4 -7.21 8.00 -9.15
N ASP A 5 -7.05 8.05 -10.49
CA ASP A 5 -7.85 7.24 -11.42
C ASP A 5 -7.63 5.74 -11.19
N VAL A 6 -6.36 5.34 -10.98
CA VAL A 6 -5.99 3.94 -10.73
C VAL A 6 -6.51 3.47 -9.36
N VAL A 7 -6.40 4.29 -8.31
CA VAL A 7 -6.93 3.98 -6.97
C VAL A 7 -8.45 3.83 -7.01
N GLU A 8 -9.17 4.75 -7.68
CA GLU A 8 -10.62 4.68 -7.85
C GLU A 8 -11.04 3.42 -8.61
N THR A 9 -10.32 3.09 -9.69
CA THR A 9 -10.56 1.87 -10.48
C THR A 9 -10.38 0.61 -9.62
N ALA A 10 -9.31 0.55 -8.81
CA ALA A 10 -9.10 -0.55 -7.88
C ALA A 10 -10.25 -0.70 -6.89
N TYR A 11 -10.67 0.42 -6.28
CA TYR A 11 -11.79 0.44 -5.35
C TYR A 11 -13.09 -0.03 -6.01
N ALA A 12 -13.43 0.52 -7.17
CA ALA A 12 -14.66 0.17 -7.89
C ALA A 12 -14.68 -1.30 -8.28
N ALA A 13 -13.57 -1.84 -8.77
CA ALA A 13 -13.45 -3.25 -9.11
C ALA A 13 -13.65 -4.15 -7.88
N LEU A 14 -12.95 -3.86 -6.78
CA LEU A 14 -13.02 -4.66 -5.56
C LEU A 14 -14.39 -4.57 -4.88
N LYS A 15 -15.02 -3.41 -4.87
CA LYS A 15 -16.33 -3.18 -4.24
C LYS A 15 -17.46 -4.04 -4.84
N THR A 16 -17.31 -4.48 -6.08
CA THR A 16 -18.32 -5.37 -6.70
C THR A 16 -18.35 -6.75 -6.06
N PHE A 17 -17.24 -7.19 -5.47
CA PHE A 17 -17.07 -8.54 -4.91
C PHE A 17 -16.95 -8.55 -3.39
N ILE A 18 -16.53 -7.43 -2.79
CA ILE A 18 -16.18 -7.36 -1.38
C ILE A 18 -17.27 -6.60 -0.64
N LYS A 19 -18.01 -7.28 0.25
CA LYS A 19 -19.00 -6.68 1.14
C LYS A 19 -18.38 -6.04 2.39
N PRO A 20 -17.33 -6.64 3.02
CA PRO A 20 -16.64 -6.04 4.14
C PRO A 20 -16.10 -4.64 3.83
N LYS A 21 -15.91 -3.84 4.88
CA LYS A 21 -15.28 -2.53 4.77
C LYS A 21 -13.88 -2.68 4.19
N MET A 22 -13.59 -1.88 3.18
CA MET A 22 -12.25 -1.74 2.60
C MET A 22 -11.66 -0.40 2.98
N VAL A 23 -10.36 -0.38 3.25
CA VAL A 23 -9.59 0.84 3.42
C VAL A 23 -8.41 0.80 2.45
N ILE A 24 -8.28 1.87 1.66
CA ILE A 24 -7.13 2.10 0.81
C ILE A 24 -6.18 3.02 1.56
N ARG A 25 -5.01 2.52 1.85
CA ARG A 25 -3.90 3.25 2.46
C ARG A 25 -3.07 3.83 1.32
N VAL A 26 -2.71 5.10 1.39
CA VAL A 26 -1.94 5.81 0.35
C VAL A 26 -0.75 6.50 1.00
N SER A 27 0.41 6.38 0.36
CA SER A 27 1.63 7.09 0.72
C SER A 27 2.31 7.64 -0.54
N ASN A 28 3.47 8.27 -0.37
CA ASN A 28 4.29 8.73 -1.48
C ASN A 28 5.77 8.45 -1.19
N ARG A 29 6.43 7.83 -2.14
CA ARG A 29 7.84 7.42 -2.03
C ARG A 29 8.79 8.58 -1.74
N LYS A 30 8.50 9.76 -2.30
CA LYS A 30 9.32 10.96 -2.10
C LYS A 30 9.25 11.46 -0.65
N ILE A 31 8.12 11.27 0.03
CA ILE A 31 7.99 11.61 1.46
C ILE A 31 9.00 10.80 2.27
N LEU A 32 9.00 9.48 2.08
CA LEU A 32 9.87 8.58 2.86
C LEU A 32 11.34 8.81 2.57
N SER A 33 11.71 8.92 1.28
CA SER A 33 13.10 9.18 0.89
C SER A 33 13.58 10.55 1.38
N GLY A 34 12.77 11.61 1.19
CA GLY A 34 13.10 12.96 1.66
C GLY A 34 13.13 13.07 3.19
N PHE A 35 12.30 12.29 3.89
CA PHE A 35 12.34 12.19 5.36
C PHE A 35 13.68 11.65 5.85
N LEU A 36 14.15 10.52 5.30
CA LEU A 36 15.43 9.94 5.72
C LEU A 36 16.63 10.81 5.29
N GLU A 37 16.54 11.45 4.12
CA GLU A 37 17.57 12.41 3.68
C GLU A 37 17.66 13.60 4.65
N ALA A 38 16.52 14.17 5.05
CA ALA A 38 16.48 15.27 6.04
C ALA A 38 17.07 14.89 7.39
N LEU A 39 16.97 13.63 7.78
CA LEU A 39 17.57 13.08 8.99
C LEU A 39 19.04 12.65 8.81
N ALA A 40 19.63 12.81 7.62
CA ALA A 40 20.95 12.29 7.25
C ALA A 40 21.07 10.77 7.56
N LEU A 41 20.09 9.99 7.13
CA LEU A 41 20.02 8.53 7.27
C LEU A 41 19.97 7.82 5.91
N SER A 42 20.35 8.47 4.82
CA SER A 42 20.32 7.89 3.47
C SER A 42 21.17 6.62 3.35
N ASP A 43 22.32 6.58 4.02
CA ASP A 43 23.23 5.44 4.00
C ASP A 43 22.68 4.22 4.76
N GLN A 44 21.80 4.45 5.73
CA GLN A 44 21.11 3.43 6.54
C GLN A 44 19.66 3.20 6.08
N ALA A 45 19.26 3.80 4.94
CA ALA A 45 17.86 3.81 4.52
C ALA A 45 17.25 2.41 4.42
N LYS A 46 18.02 1.43 3.91
CA LYS A 46 17.55 0.05 3.78
C LYS A 46 17.21 -0.57 5.14
N ASP A 47 18.12 -0.46 6.09
CA ASP A 47 17.94 -1.06 7.41
C ASP A 47 16.78 -0.38 8.18
N VAL A 48 16.68 0.96 8.07
CA VAL A 48 15.55 1.70 8.65
C VAL A 48 14.23 1.29 8.00
N PHE A 49 14.20 1.10 6.68
CA PHE A 49 12.99 0.63 5.98
C PHE A 49 12.58 -0.77 6.43
N ASP A 50 13.52 -1.68 6.57
CA ASP A 50 13.24 -3.05 7.03
C ASP A 50 12.63 -3.03 8.44
N ILE A 51 13.11 -2.15 9.32
CA ILE A 51 12.54 -1.97 10.66
C ILE A 51 11.11 -1.39 10.59
N ILE A 52 10.89 -0.37 9.77
CA ILE A 52 9.57 0.27 9.64
C ILE A 52 8.55 -0.71 9.00
N ASP A 53 8.93 -1.54 8.02
CA ASP A 53 8.02 -2.56 7.43
C ASP A 53 7.54 -3.58 8.47
N HIS A 54 8.33 -3.79 9.52
CA HIS A 54 7.97 -4.66 10.63
C HIS A 54 7.22 -3.95 11.76
N ALA A 55 7.22 -2.62 11.79
CA ALA A 55 6.67 -1.83 12.89
C ALA A 55 5.16 -2.05 13.11
N GLU A 56 4.40 -2.37 12.06
CA GLU A 56 2.97 -2.70 12.19
C GLU A 56 2.71 -4.02 12.94
N LYS A 57 3.70 -4.91 12.99
CA LYS A 57 3.58 -6.27 13.55
C LYS A 57 4.17 -6.43 14.94
N VAL A 58 4.87 -5.42 15.44
CA VAL A 58 5.57 -5.46 16.72
C VAL A 58 5.19 -4.27 17.58
N PRO A 59 5.33 -4.37 18.91
CA PRO A 59 5.18 -3.20 19.80
C PRO A 59 6.18 -2.09 19.46
N LEU A 60 5.78 -0.84 19.63
CA LEU A 60 6.59 0.35 19.34
C LEU A 60 7.96 0.33 20.01
N GLU A 61 8.04 -0.20 21.24
CA GLU A 61 9.28 -0.36 22.01
C GLU A 61 10.30 -1.26 21.29
N LYS A 62 9.84 -2.29 20.58
CA LYS A 62 10.73 -3.14 19.78
C LYS A 62 11.24 -2.42 18.55
N THR A 63 10.40 -1.61 17.92
CA THR A 63 10.81 -0.75 16.81
C THR A 63 11.86 0.26 17.28
N LYS A 64 11.65 0.89 18.45
CA LYS A 64 12.62 1.80 19.07
C LYS A 64 13.95 1.09 19.31
N GLY A 65 13.95 -0.07 19.98
CA GLY A 65 15.16 -0.83 20.25
C GLY A 65 15.93 -1.23 18.99
N ALA A 66 15.22 -1.64 17.92
CA ALA A 66 15.86 -1.98 16.65
C ALA A 66 16.50 -0.76 15.95
N LEU A 67 15.95 0.44 16.15
CA LEU A 67 16.57 1.68 15.65
C LEU A 67 17.77 2.11 16.50
N GLU A 68 17.74 1.85 17.81
CA GLU A 68 18.88 2.06 18.71
C GLU A 68 20.06 1.14 18.34
N ASP A 69 19.80 -0.09 17.96
CA ASP A 69 20.82 -1.06 17.49
C ASP A 69 21.55 -0.61 16.21
N LEU A 70 20.99 0.34 15.46
CA LEU A 70 21.62 0.98 14.29
C LEU A 70 22.47 2.21 14.64
N ASP A 71 22.73 2.48 15.91
CA ASP A 71 23.44 3.67 16.40
C ASP A 71 22.79 5.01 15.96
N ILE A 72 21.47 5.01 15.75
CA ILE A 72 20.70 6.23 15.42
C ILE A 72 20.46 7.03 16.70
N SER A 73 20.69 8.34 16.65
CA SER A 73 20.49 9.21 17.80
C SER A 73 19.02 9.31 18.22
N GLU A 74 18.77 9.51 19.52
CA GLU A 74 17.44 9.48 20.12
C GLU A 74 16.47 10.50 19.47
N ASP A 75 16.95 11.70 19.14
CA ASP A 75 16.15 12.73 18.44
C ASP A 75 15.66 12.29 17.07
N LYS A 76 16.49 11.53 16.32
CA LYS A 76 16.10 10.96 15.04
C LYS A 76 15.12 9.79 15.20
N ILE A 77 15.35 8.94 16.20
CA ILE A 77 14.44 7.83 16.54
C ILE A 77 13.05 8.38 16.88
N GLU A 78 12.97 9.42 17.72
CA GLU A 78 11.69 10.05 18.05
C GLU A 78 10.96 10.55 16.79
N LYS A 79 11.67 11.19 15.85
CA LYS A 79 11.09 11.63 14.58
C LYS A 79 10.62 10.46 13.71
N ILE A 80 11.38 9.36 13.66
CA ILE A 80 10.96 8.14 12.93
C ILE A 80 9.68 7.58 13.57
N LEU A 81 9.63 7.48 14.91
CA LEU A 81 8.47 6.97 15.61
C LEU A 81 7.24 7.88 15.44
N GLN A 82 7.42 9.20 15.39
CA GLN A 82 6.34 10.14 15.06
C GLN A 82 5.88 9.96 13.61
N PHE A 83 6.81 9.82 12.66
CA PHE A 83 6.51 9.66 11.24
C PHE A 83 5.68 8.40 10.96
N ILE A 84 6.08 7.25 11.52
CA ILE A 84 5.38 5.97 11.28
C ILE A 84 3.98 5.91 11.91
N GLN A 85 3.66 6.80 12.85
CA GLN A 85 2.33 6.91 13.43
C GLN A 85 1.39 7.82 12.63
N ILE A 86 1.89 8.49 11.59
CA ILE A 86 1.05 9.34 10.75
C ILE A 86 0.20 8.45 9.83
N ASN A 87 -1.06 8.32 10.21
CA ASN A 87 -2.08 7.68 9.41
C ASN A 87 -3.44 8.34 9.65
N GLY A 88 -4.29 8.38 8.65
CA GLY A 88 -5.63 8.95 8.78
C GLY A 88 -6.10 9.77 7.59
N PRO A 89 -7.14 10.59 7.79
CA PRO A 89 -7.68 11.46 6.78
C PRO A 89 -6.65 12.46 6.24
N ARG A 90 -6.87 12.92 5.01
CA ARG A 90 -5.96 13.82 4.30
C ARG A 90 -5.48 15.01 5.14
N ASN A 91 -6.41 15.79 5.70
CA ASN A 91 -6.06 17.04 6.38
C ASN A 91 -5.17 16.78 7.60
N ASP A 92 -5.52 15.79 8.42
CA ASP A 92 -4.79 15.46 9.65
C ASP A 92 -3.38 14.94 9.32
N SER A 93 -3.28 14.07 8.32
CA SER A 93 -2.00 13.49 7.92
C SER A 93 -1.08 14.51 7.25
N VAL A 94 -1.61 15.39 6.40
CA VAL A 94 -0.82 16.47 5.79
C VAL A 94 -0.32 17.47 6.84
N LEU A 95 -1.16 17.80 7.83
CA LEU A 95 -0.75 18.67 8.94
C LEU A 95 0.32 18.00 9.80
N ALA A 96 0.16 16.72 10.14
CA ALA A 96 1.14 15.96 10.90
C ALA A 96 2.50 15.86 10.19
N LEU A 97 2.50 15.58 8.87
CA LEU A 97 3.73 15.57 8.08
C LEU A 97 4.45 16.94 8.09
N LYS A 98 3.71 18.04 7.94
CA LYS A 98 4.27 19.39 8.01
C LYS A 98 4.78 19.74 9.42
N ALA A 99 4.13 19.21 10.45
CA ALA A 99 4.52 19.44 11.84
C ALA A 99 5.86 18.79 12.22
N LEU A 100 6.37 17.83 11.43
CA LEU A 100 7.73 17.28 11.58
C LEU A 100 8.82 18.35 11.36
N ASN A 101 8.46 19.45 10.69
CA ASN A 101 9.30 20.63 10.48
C ASN A 101 10.68 20.29 9.87
N LEU A 102 10.65 19.51 8.78
CA LEU A 102 11.84 19.08 8.05
C LEU A 102 12.02 19.90 6.78
N GLU A 103 13.19 20.46 6.60
CA GLU A 103 13.56 21.22 5.40
C GLU A 103 14.21 20.27 4.37
N ASN A 104 13.40 19.71 3.48
CA ASN A 104 13.89 18.89 2.38
C ASN A 104 12.95 19.03 1.18
N PRO A 105 13.45 19.42 -0.01
CA PRO A 105 12.62 19.65 -1.20
C PRO A 105 11.86 18.41 -1.67
N GLN A 106 12.46 17.21 -1.54
CA GLN A 106 11.82 15.96 -1.95
C GLN A 106 10.69 15.59 -1.00
N PHE A 107 10.88 15.77 0.31
CA PHE A 107 9.86 15.58 1.33
C PHE A 107 8.65 16.48 1.09
N GLU A 108 8.89 17.78 0.89
CA GLU A 108 7.82 18.74 0.59
C GLU A 108 7.09 18.44 -0.72
N HIS A 109 7.84 18.03 -1.77
CA HIS A 109 7.23 17.66 -3.04
C HIS A 109 6.32 16.44 -2.87
N GLY A 110 6.79 15.42 -2.14
CA GLY A 110 6.00 14.23 -1.85
C GLY A 110 4.71 14.54 -1.09
N ILE A 111 4.76 15.47 -0.11
CA ILE A 111 3.55 15.92 0.62
C ILE A 111 2.56 16.59 -0.34
N LYS A 112 3.03 17.45 -1.25
CA LYS A 112 2.17 18.11 -2.24
C LYS A 112 1.50 17.11 -3.18
N GLU A 113 2.24 16.08 -3.63
CA GLU A 113 1.69 15.02 -4.47
C GLU A 113 0.64 14.18 -3.71
N LEU A 114 0.94 13.78 -2.47
CA LEU A 114 0.01 13.03 -1.62
C LEU A 114 -1.26 13.82 -1.36
N ASP A 115 -1.13 15.07 -0.95
CA ASP A 115 -2.27 15.99 -0.71
C ASP A 115 -3.16 16.11 -1.94
N PHE A 116 -2.55 16.26 -3.12
CA PHE A 116 -3.27 16.36 -4.39
C PHE A 116 -4.05 15.08 -4.72
N VAL A 117 -3.43 13.90 -4.58
CA VAL A 117 -4.08 12.61 -4.85
C VAL A 117 -5.24 12.38 -3.89
N LEU A 118 -5.02 12.56 -2.60
CA LEU A 118 -6.07 12.38 -1.59
C LEU A 118 -7.22 13.36 -1.78
N LYS A 119 -6.94 14.63 -2.11
CA LYS A 119 -7.97 15.62 -2.43
C LYS A 119 -8.85 15.20 -3.62
N LEU A 120 -8.25 14.66 -4.68
CA LEU A 120 -9.00 14.15 -5.82
C LEU A 120 -9.89 12.97 -5.42
N LEU A 121 -9.39 12.06 -4.59
CA LEU A 121 -10.16 10.91 -4.11
C LEU A 121 -11.32 11.33 -3.20
N GLU A 122 -11.12 12.34 -2.34
CA GLU A 122 -12.21 12.95 -1.56
C GLU A 122 -13.30 13.56 -2.47
N GLN A 123 -12.90 14.31 -3.50
CA GLN A 123 -13.84 14.90 -4.46
C GLN A 123 -14.65 13.87 -5.26
N ARG A 124 -14.13 12.65 -5.38
CA ARG A 124 -14.78 11.49 -6.02
C ARG A 124 -15.61 10.63 -5.05
N GLY A 125 -15.78 11.11 -3.81
CA GLY A 125 -16.58 10.42 -2.79
C GLY A 125 -15.89 9.26 -2.10
N LEU A 126 -14.56 9.14 -2.21
CA LEU A 126 -13.78 8.06 -1.59
C LEU A 126 -13.12 8.46 -0.26
N GLY A 127 -13.40 9.65 0.26
CA GLY A 127 -12.74 10.19 1.47
C GLY A 127 -12.85 9.31 2.71
N GLU A 128 -13.94 8.56 2.88
CA GLU A 128 -14.13 7.64 4.01
C GLU A 128 -13.42 6.29 3.82
N SER A 129 -13.04 5.96 2.59
CA SER A 129 -12.43 4.68 2.22
C SER A 129 -10.92 4.80 1.96
N VAL A 130 -10.38 6.02 1.95
CA VAL A 130 -8.98 6.29 1.64
C VAL A 130 -8.35 7.08 2.77
N ILE A 131 -7.18 6.63 3.21
CA ILE A 131 -6.37 7.30 4.23
C ILE A 131 -4.92 7.44 3.76
N ALA A 132 -4.24 8.48 4.24
CA ALA A 132 -2.78 8.49 4.21
C ALA A 132 -2.24 7.50 5.23
N ASP A 133 -1.10 6.85 4.93
CA ASP A 133 -0.44 5.97 5.88
C ASP A 133 1.05 5.85 5.58
N MET A 134 1.88 6.31 6.50
CA MET A 134 3.34 6.36 6.31
C MET A 134 4.03 5.03 6.58
N LEU A 135 3.31 4.01 7.05
CA LEU A 135 3.82 2.63 7.16
C LEU A 135 3.87 1.88 5.82
N ILE A 136 3.31 2.44 4.73
CA ILE A 136 3.43 1.81 3.41
C ILE A 136 4.83 2.08 2.85
N ILE A 137 5.71 1.10 2.96
CA ILE A 137 7.09 1.17 2.51
C ILE A 137 7.37 0.28 1.30
N ARG A 138 6.47 -0.65 1.00
CA ARG A 138 6.65 -1.67 -0.04
C ARG A 138 6.85 -1.11 -1.43
N GLY A 139 7.57 -1.88 -2.26
CA GLY A 139 7.87 -1.48 -3.64
C GLY A 139 9.04 -0.49 -3.73
N LEU A 140 9.98 -0.58 -2.78
CA LEU A 140 11.13 0.31 -2.64
C LEU A 140 11.98 0.43 -3.91
N ASP A 141 12.07 -0.66 -4.68
CA ASP A 141 13.05 -0.77 -5.77
C ASP A 141 12.57 -0.13 -7.07
N TYR A 142 11.25 0.09 -7.25
CA TYR A 142 10.73 0.57 -8.53
C TYR A 142 9.66 1.67 -8.46
N TYR A 143 9.01 1.90 -7.31
CA TYR A 143 8.07 3.02 -7.17
C TYR A 143 8.79 4.33 -6.91
N THR A 144 8.35 5.39 -7.59
CA THR A 144 8.98 6.72 -7.58
C THR A 144 8.07 7.83 -7.07
N GLY A 145 6.81 7.53 -6.79
CA GLY A 145 5.82 8.51 -6.36
C GLY A 145 4.75 7.88 -5.46
N THR A 146 3.49 8.09 -5.80
CA THR A 146 2.35 7.52 -5.08
C THR A 146 2.44 6.01 -4.98
N VAL A 147 2.23 5.47 -3.78
CA VAL A 147 2.07 4.05 -3.49
C VAL A 147 0.78 3.84 -2.72
N PHE A 148 0.13 2.72 -2.94
CA PHE A 148 -1.12 2.42 -2.25
C PHE A 148 -1.33 0.92 -2.07
N GLU A 149 -2.11 0.58 -1.04
CA GLU A 149 -2.56 -0.79 -0.80
C GLU A 149 -3.97 -0.79 -0.22
N THR A 150 -4.71 -1.85 -0.51
CA THR A 150 -6.06 -2.06 0.01
C THR A 150 -6.03 -3.16 1.05
N ILE A 151 -6.57 -2.85 2.22
CA ILE A 151 -6.71 -3.80 3.33
C ILE A 151 -8.18 -3.98 3.69
N LEU A 152 -8.47 -5.10 4.35
CA LEU A 152 -9.74 -5.36 5.01
C LEU A 152 -9.52 -5.22 6.52
N PRO A 153 -9.98 -4.14 7.17
CA PRO A 153 -9.71 -3.89 8.60
C PRO A 153 -10.17 -5.02 9.52
N ASP A 154 -11.26 -5.70 9.15
CA ASP A 154 -11.80 -6.83 9.92
C ASP A 154 -11.01 -8.14 9.72
N TYR A 155 -10.07 -8.16 8.75
CA TYR A 155 -9.27 -9.33 8.35
C TYR A 155 -7.79 -8.97 8.21
N LYS A 156 -7.26 -8.21 9.17
CA LYS A 156 -5.87 -7.68 9.13
C LYS A 156 -4.79 -8.73 8.91
N GLN A 157 -5.00 -9.95 9.43
CA GLN A 157 -4.07 -11.07 9.30
C GLN A 157 -3.78 -11.48 7.84
N ILE A 158 -4.63 -11.04 6.91
CA ILE A 158 -4.51 -11.38 5.50
C ILE A 158 -3.56 -10.44 4.77
N GLY A 159 -3.37 -9.23 5.32
CA GLY A 159 -2.58 -8.18 4.72
C GLY A 159 -3.28 -7.52 3.52
N SER A 160 -2.51 -6.91 2.65
CA SER A 160 -3.02 -6.22 1.48
C SER A 160 -3.58 -7.19 0.43
N ILE A 161 -4.79 -6.91 -0.08
CA ILE A 161 -5.47 -7.66 -1.15
C ILE A 161 -5.26 -7.04 -2.53
N CYS A 162 -4.87 -5.78 -2.58
CA CYS A 162 -4.56 -5.04 -3.79
C CYS A 162 -3.49 -4.01 -3.47
N SER A 163 -2.52 -3.84 -4.32
CA SER A 163 -1.47 -2.84 -4.17
C SER A 163 -1.03 -2.28 -5.51
N GLY A 164 -0.36 -1.15 -5.47
CA GLY A 164 0.15 -0.52 -6.67
C GLY A 164 0.92 0.75 -6.37
N GLY A 165 1.35 1.42 -7.44
CA GLY A 165 2.06 2.70 -7.31
C GLY A 165 2.56 3.23 -8.63
N ARG A 166 3.13 4.43 -8.54
CA ARG A 166 3.77 5.15 -9.65
C ARG A 166 5.20 4.70 -9.83
N TYR A 167 5.59 4.48 -11.07
CA TYR A 167 6.94 4.16 -11.48
C TYR A 167 7.36 5.01 -12.70
N GLU A 168 8.64 5.29 -12.82
CA GLU A 168 9.19 6.05 -13.94
C GLU A 168 10.19 5.23 -14.76
N ASN A 169 10.92 4.32 -14.11
CA ASN A 169 12.07 3.63 -14.68
C ASN A 169 11.87 2.12 -14.87
N LEU A 170 10.63 1.62 -14.86
CA LEU A 170 10.38 0.17 -14.95
C LEU A 170 10.90 -0.45 -16.25
N ALA A 171 10.91 0.33 -17.35
CA ALA A 171 11.37 -0.12 -18.65
C ALA A 171 12.88 0.15 -18.91
N SER A 172 13.61 0.74 -17.96
CA SER A 172 15.02 1.17 -18.15
C SER A 172 15.98 0.02 -18.50
N ASN A 173 15.65 -1.21 -18.12
CA ASN A 173 16.43 -2.39 -18.49
C ASN A 173 16.26 -2.83 -19.96
N TYR A 174 15.29 -2.26 -20.67
CA TYR A 174 14.92 -2.64 -22.03
C TYR A 174 15.06 -1.49 -23.04
N THR A 175 15.09 -0.24 -22.57
CA THR A 175 15.13 0.96 -23.41
C THR A 175 15.65 2.16 -22.64
N ASP A 176 16.31 3.08 -23.38
CA ASP A 176 16.76 4.36 -22.83
C ASP A 176 15.62 5.40 -22.73
N GLN A 177 14.42 5.06 -23.19
CA GLN A 177 13.27 5.95 -23.09
C GLN A 177 12.58 5.80 -21.73
N SER A 178 12.18 6.92 -21.12
CA SER A 178 11.39 6.92 -19.89
C SER A 178 9.92 6.68 -20.20
N PHE A 179 9.34 5.69 -19.56
CA PHE A 179 7.91 5.38 -19.64
C PHE A 179 7.29 5.45 -18.23
N PRO A 180 6.95 6.67 -17.78
CA PRO A 180 6.27 6.80 -16.49
C PRO A 180 4.89 6.15 -16.53
N GLY A 181 4.56 5.46 -15.47
CA GLY A 181 3.26 4.80 -15.34
C GLY A 181 2.81 4.72 -13.89
N VAL A 182 1.57 4.33 -13.72
CA VAL A 182 0.99 3.94 -12.44
C VAL A 182 0.16 2.68 -12.69
N GLY A 183 0.30 1.68 -11.83
CA GLY A 183 -0.36 0.39 -12.01
C GLY A 183 -0.89 -0.18 -10.71
N ILE A 184 -1.73 -1.21 -10.86
CA ILE A 184 -2.30 -1.98 -9.75
C ILE A 184 -2.08 -3.46 -9.97
N SER A 185 -2.05 -4.19 -8.85
CA SER A 185 -2.10 -5.65 -8.82
C SER A 185 -3.10 -6.10 -7.77
N ILE A 186 -4.01 -6.99 -8.15
CA ILE A 186 -4.98 -7.61 -7.23
C ILE A 186 -4.49 -9.01 -6.93
N GLY A 187 -4.34 -9.34 -5.64
CA GLY A 187 -3.97 -10.65 -5.17
C GLY A 187 -5.14 -11.63 -5.23
N LEU A 188 -5.46 -12.14 -6.43
CA LEU A 188 -6.65 -12.96 -6.66
C LEU A 188 -6.73 -14.16 -5.72
N SER A 189 -5.67 -14.94 -5.58
CA SER A 189 -5.65 -16.12 -4.70
C SER A 189 -5.87 -15.75 -3.24
N ARG A 190 -5.25 -14.64 -2.79
CA ARG A 190 -5.41 -14.12 -1.44
C ARG A 190 -6.84 -13.65 -1.21
N LEU A 191 -7.40 -12.89 -2.14
CA LEU A 191 -8.78 -12.41 -2.08
C LEU A 191 -9.77 -13.58 -2.04
N PHE A 192 -9.60 -14.56 -2.90
CA PHE A 192 -10.46 -15.75 -2.94
C PHE A 192 -10.40 -16.53 -1.62
N TYR A 193 -9.19 -16.75 -1.09
CA TYR A 193 -8.99 -17.43 0.20
C TYR A 193 -9.76 -16.71 1.33
N VAL A 194 -9.66 -15.37 1.38
CA VAL A 194 -10.39 -14.56 2.39
C VAL A 194 -11.89 -14.75 2.28
N LEU A 195 -12.40 -14.58 1.07
CA LEU A 195 -13.84 -14.65 0.83
C LEU A 195 -14.38 -16.05 1.16
N GLN A 196 -13.67 -17.10 0.75
CA GLN A 196 -14.04 -18.48 1.01
C GLN A 196 -13.97 -18.85 2.49
N SER A 197 -12.85 -18.54 3.16
CA SER A 197 -12.61 -18.91 4.57
C SER A 197 -13.56 -18.21 5.54
N ASN A 198 -14.15 -17.09 5.13
CA ASN A 198 -15.05 -16.30 5.97
C ASN A 198 -16.52 -16.38 5.51
N ASN A 199 -16.86 -17.32 4.61
CA ASN A 199 -18.20 -17.48 4.04
C ASN A 199 -18.77 -16.19 3.43
N LEU A 200 -17.90 -15.40 2.80
CA LEU A 200 -18.26 -14.13 2.15
C LEU A 200 -18.56 -14.29 0.64
N LEU A 201 -18.43 -15.52 0.12
CA LEU A 201 -18.83 -15.87 -1.23
C LEU A 201 -20.32 -16.19 -1.20
N ASP A 202 -21.15 -15.29 -1.75
CA ASP A 202 -22.58 -15.57 -1.90
C ASP A 202 -22.78 -16.60 -3.00
N ASN A 203 -23.51 -17.69 -2.66
CA ASN A 203 -24.11 -18.66 -3.61
C ASN A 203 -23.23 -19.00 -4.83
N PHE A 204 -21.96 -19.25 -4.60
CA PHE A 204 -21.13 -19.83 -5.66
C PHE A 204 -21.63 -21.26 -5.89
N GLN A 205 -22.30 -21.50 -7.00
CA GLN A 205 -22.47 -22.87 -7.48
C GLN A 205 -21.04 -23.40 -7.69
N SER A 206 -20.67 -24.40 -6.93
CA SER A 206 -19.31 -24.97 -6.94
C SER A 206 -18.90 -25.56 -8.29
N ALA A 207 -19.85 -25.86 -9.14
CA ALA A 207 -19.65 -26.21 -10.54
C ALA A 207 -20.94 -25.96 -11.34
N PRO A 208 -20.85 -25.36 -12.55
CA PRO A 208 -21.98 -25.27 -13.46
C PRO A 208 -22.22 -26.61 -14.18
N ILE A 209 -22.11 -27.73 -13.44
CA ILE A 209 -22.21 -29.09 -13.98
C ILE A 209 -23.34 -29.77 -13.21
N ASP A 210 -24.43 -30.04 -13.91
CA ASP A 210 -25.56 -30.77 -13.33
C ASP A 210 -25.33 -32.29 -13.29
N TYR A 211 -24.51 -32.80 -14.19
CA TYR A 211 -24.21 -34.22 -14.33
C TYR A 211 -22.75 -34.46 -14.67
N VAL A 212 -22.15 -35.47 -14.05
CA VAL A 212 -20.84 -36.02 -14.45
C VAL A 212 -21.03 -37.45 -14.89
N LEU A 213 -20.74 -37.73 -16.19
CA LEU A 213 -20.72 -39.09 -16.72
C LEU A 213 -19.31 -39.64 -16.63
N ILE A 214 -19.15 -40.72 -15.90
CA ILE A 214 -17.87 -41.41 -15.75
C ILE A 214 -17.99 -42.75 -16.49
N PRO A 215 -17.37 -42.91 -17.67
CA PRO A 215 -17.33 -44.20 -18.35
C PRO A 215 -16.50 -45.20 -17.55
N LEU A 216 -17.01 -46.40 -17.40
CA LEU A 216 -16.34 -47.47 -16.67
C LEU A 216 -15.40 -48.29 -17.55
N SER A 217 -15.44 -48.09 -18.88
CA SER A 217 -14.55 -48.73 -19.85
C SER A 217 -14.35 -47.82 -21.07
N GLU A 218 -13.28 -48.07 -21.83
CA GLU A 218 -13.00 -47.32 -23.08
C GLU A 218 -14.13 -47.46 -24.13
N ALA A 219 -14.87 -48.56 -24.11
CA ALA A 219 -15.99 -48.80 -25.04
C ALA A 219 -17.20 -47.88 -24.76
N GLU A 220 -17.29 -47.24 -23.63
CA GLU A 220 -18.38 -46.34 -23.25
C GLU A 220 -18.06 -44.85 -23.53
N TYR A 221 -16.92 -44.60 -24.17
CA TYR A 221 -16.48 -43.23 -24.55
C TYR A 221 -17.08 -42.77 -25.90
N ALA A 222 -17.89 -43.54 -26.54
CA ALA A 222 -18.43 -43.29 -27.90
C ALA A 222 -19.69 -42.43 -27.88
#